data_9f405dd2cb7f18397d991ca1fbdfd62f
#
_entry.id   9f405dd2cb7f18397d991ca1fbdfd62f
#
_cell.length_a   1.000
_cell.length_b   1.000
_cell.length_c   1.000
_cell.angle_alpha   90.00
_cell.angle_beta   90.00
_cell.angle_gamma   90.00
#
_symmetry.space_group_name_H-M   'P 1'
#
loop_
_entity.id
_entity.type
_entity.pdbx_description
1 polymer ?
#
loop_
_entity_poly.entity_id
_entity_poly.type
_entity_poly.pdbx_seq_one_letter_code
_entity_poly.pdbx_strand_id
1 'polypeptide(L)'
;MEQVWGLVALIGAAQILNSVKQLKNSRREMFNGGGTYTLFLFSNLLNILSMLVVIYGVFFNSGVIIPAFTLWIFNWHLFTYYAAKINKNTGRTMIIAMRVITGLLLLGCIYVLAL
;
A
#
# COMPACT_ATOMS: atom_id res chain seq x y z
N MET A 1 20.90 4.63 12.54
CA MET A 1 19.50 4.25 12.80
C MET A 1 18.53 5.41 12.56
N GLU A 2 18.80 6.57 13.15
CA GLU A 2 17.93 7.75 12.96
C GLU A 2 17.75 8.16 11.50
N GLN A 3 18.82 8.05 10.70
CA GLN A 3 18.76 8.38 9.27
C GLN A 3 17.84 7.43 8.50
N VAL A 4 17.81 6.15 8.88
CA VAL A 4 16.94 5.15 8.26
C VAL A 4 15.47 5.46 8.58
N TRP A 5 15.18 5.82 9.83
CA TRP A 5 13.81 6.16 10.22
C TRP A 5 13.33 7.45 9.56
N GLY A 6 14.22 8.44 9.40
CA GLY A 6 13.91 9.65 8.65
C GLY A 6 13.55 9.35 7.20
N LEU A 7 14.30 8.41 6.58
CA LEU A 7 14.03 8.00 5.20
C LEU A 7 12.69 7.28 5.09
N VAL A 8 12.36 6.41 6.06
CA VAL A 8 11.08 5.70 6.11
C VAL A 8 9.93 6.70 6.22
N ALA A 9 10.06 7.72 7.07
CA ALA A 9 9.04 8.76 7.22
C ALA A 9 8.86 9.54 5.92
N LEU A 10 9.95 9.84 5.21
CA LEU A 10 9.90 10.55 3.94
C LEU A 10 9.18 9.72 2.87
N ILE A 11 9.49 8.43 2.78
CA ILE A 11 8.83 7.52 1.85
C ILE A 11 7.33 7.44 2.18
N GLY A 12 6.99 7.35 3.47
CA GLY A 12 5.60 7.34 3.91
C GLY A 12 4.85 8.59 3.50
N ALA A 13 5.46 9.77 3.68
CA ALA A 13 4.86 11.03 3.26
C ALA A 13 4.65 11.08 1.75
N ALA A 14 5.63 10.60 0.97
CA ALA A 14 5.53 10.54 -0.48
C ALA A 14 4.37 9.63 -0.92
N GLN A 15 4.20 8.50 -0.25
CA GLN A 15 3.10 7.57 -0.54
C GLN A 15 1.74 8.20 -0.23
N ILE A 16 1.64 8.93 0.86
CA ILE A 16 0.40 9.65 1.22
C ILE A 16 0.07 10.69 0.14
N LEU A 17 1.04 11.48 -0.27
CA LEU A 17 0.83 12.49 -1.31
C LEU A 17 0.41 11.85 -2.63
N ASN A 18 1.02 10.73 -2.99
CA ASN A 18 0.65 9.99 -4.20
C ASN A 18 -0.79 9.49 -4.13
N SER A 19 -1.21 8.94 -2.98
CA SER A 19 -2.57 8.46 -2.79
C SER A 19 -3.59 9.59 -2.87
N VAL A 20 -3.30 10.73 -2.24
CA VAL A 20 -4.16 11.90 -2.30
C VAL A 20 -4.30 12.38 -3.75
N LYS A 21 -3.19 12.41 -4.48
CA LYS A 21 -3.20 12.81 -5.89
C LYS A 21 -4.04 11.87 -6.73
N GLN A 22 -3.93 10.55 -6.51
CA GLN A 22 -4.72 9.57 -7.23
C GLN A 22 -6.21 9.73 -6.94
N LEU A 23 -6.59 9.92 -5.67
CA LEU A 23 -7.98 10.13 -5.27
C LEU A 23 -8.56 11.40 -5.89
N LYS A 24 -7.74 12.46 -5.94
CA LYS A 24 -8.18 13.75 -6.48
C LYS A 24 -8.37 13.70 -8.00
N ASN A 25 -7.50 12.99 -8.72
CA ASN A 25 -7.48 12.97 -10.18
C ASN A 25 -8.31 11.84 -10.79
N SER A 26 -8.73 10.86 -9.98
CA SER A 26 -9.47 9.69 -10.47
C SER A 26 -10.96 9.97 -10.50
N ARG A 27 -11.63 9.47 -11.56
CA ARG A 27 -13.07 9.60 -11.75
C ARG A 27 -13.68 8.20 -11.83
N ARG A 28 -14.90 8.06 -11.34
CA ARG A 28 -15.62 6.79 -11.36
C ARG A 28 -15.71 6.20 -12.77
N GLU A 29 -15.82 7.06 -13.78
CA GLU A 29 -15.95 6.67 -15.19
C GLU A 29 -14.72 5.95 -15.72
N MET A 30 -13.55 6.14 -15.08
CA MET A 30 -12.31 5.49 -15.48
C MET A 30 -12.26 4.01 -15.10
N PHE A 31 -13.21 3.54 -14.31
CA PHE A 31 -13.23 2.18 -13.78
C PHE A 31 -14.38 1.38 -14.38
N ASN A 32 -14.11 0.10 -14.64
CA ASN A 32 -15.11 -0.84 -15.14
C ASN A 32 -15.95 -1.37 -13.98
N GLY A 33 -17.01 -0.65 -13.65
CA GLY A 33 -17.94 -1.04 -12.60
C GLY A 33 -17.68 -0.37 -11.26
N GLY A 34 -18.75 -0.22 -10.46
CA GLY A 34 -18.69 0.43 -9.16
C GLY A 34 -17.84 -0.30 -8.13
N GLY A 35 -17.77 -1.64 -8.22
CA GLY A 35 -16.96 -2.43 -7.30
C GLY A 35 -15.47 -2.15 -7.40
N THR A 36 -14.96 -2.02 -8.63
CA THR A 36 -13.55 -1.69 -8.86
C THR A 36 -13.22 -0.30 -8.35
N TYR A 37 -14.12 0.66 -8.56
CA TYR A 37 -13.94 2.02 -8.06
C TYR A 37 -13.91 2.05 -6.54
N THR A 38 -14.81 1.30 -5.90
CA THR A 38 -14.85 1.20 -4.43
C THR A 38 -13.57 0.59 -3.88
N LEU A 39 -13.06 -0.47 -4.51
CA LEU A 39 -11.79 -1.08 -4.12
C LEU A 39 -10.63 -0.10 -4.26
N PHE A 40 -10.62 0.70 -5.33
CA PHE A 40 -9.60 1.71 -5.53
C PHE A 40 -9.61 2.76 -4.41
N LEU A 41 -10.80 3.27 -4.06
CA LEU A 41 -10.95 4.24 -2.98
C LEU A 41 -10.50 3.64 -1.65
N PHE A 42 -10.95 2.43 -1.34
CA PHE A 42 -10.59 1.74 -0.11
C PHE A 42 -9.08 1.52 -0.03
N SER A 43 -8.47 1.09 -1.12
CA SER A 43 -7.03 0.83 -1.18
C SER A 43 -6.22 2.10 -0.92
N ASN A 44 -6.63 3.23 -1.50
CA ASN A 44 -5.92 4.49 -1.28
C ASN A 44 -6.10 5.01 0.14
N LEU A 45 -7.30 4.88 0.71
CA LEU A 45 -7.55 5.25 2.10
C LEU A 45 -6.70 4.39 3.06
N LEU A 46 -6.64 3.10 2.80
CA LEU A 46 -5.85 2.17 3.61
C LEU A 46 -4.35 2.50 3.50
N ASN A 47 -3.88 2.85 2.31
CA ASN A 47 -2.50 3.28 2.11
C ASN A 47 -2.17 4.53 2.93
N ILE A 48 -3.07 5.52 2.91
CA ILE A 48 -2.88 6.75 3.69
C ILE A 48 -2.84 6.44 5.18
N LEU A 49 -3.80 5.65 5.67
CA LEU A 49 -3.87 5.30 7.10
C LEU A 49 -2.63 4.53 7.55
N SER A 50 -2.20 3.53 6.78
CA SER A 50 -1.03 2.73 7.14
C SER A 50 0.23 3.57 7.16
N MET A 51 0.39 4.49 6.21
CA MET A 51 1.57 5.36 6.17
C MET A 51 1.55 6.40 7.29
N LEU A 52 0.38 6.90 7.68
CA LEU A 52 0.26 7.79 8.84
C LEU A 52 0.71 7.07 10.12
N VAL A 53 0.32 5.80 10.28
CA VAL A 53 0.74 5.01 11.45
C VAL A 53 2.24 4.73 11.40
N VAL A 54 2.81 4.49 10.22
CA VAL A 54 4.27 4.32 10.07
C VAL A 54 5.00 5.59 10.51
N ILE A 55 4.54 6.75 10.06
CA ILE A 55 5.16 8.03 10.42
C ILE A 55 5.04 8.27 11.92
N TYR A 56 3.87 8.03 12.49
CA TYR A 56 3.66 8.11 13.94
C TYR A 56 4.64 7.21 14.67
N GLY A 57 4.82 5.98 14.19
CA GLY A 57 5.73 5.02 14.81
C GLY A 57 7.18 5.48 14.79
N VAL A 58 7.60 6.13 13.70
CA VAL A 58 8.96 6.65 13.58
C VAL A 58 9.25 7.70 14.65
N PHE A 59 8.27 8.59 14.92
CA PHE A 59 8.48 9.71 15.82
C PHE A 59 8.11 9.41 17.28
N PHE A 60 7.18 8.51 17.53
CA PHE A 60 6.62 8.34 18.88
C PHE A 60 6.71 6.91 19.41
N ASN A 61 6.51 5.90 18.58
CA ASN A 61 6.46 4.50 19.06
C ASN A 61 6.88 3.55 17.94
N SER A 62 8.14 3.12 17.97
CA SER A 62 8.69 2.21 16.96
C SER A 62 7.99 0.84 16.92
N GLY A 63 7.27 0.47 17.98
CA GLY A 63 6.57 -0.81 18.05
C GLY A 63 5.40 -0.94 17.10
N VAL A 64 4.86 0.19 16.57
CA VAL A 64 3.75 0.14 15.63
C VAL A 64 4.20 0.13 14.16
N ILE A 65 5.51 0.27 13.89
CA ILE A 65 6.01 0.34 12.52
C ILE A 65 5.77 -0.97 11.76
N ILE A 66 6.11 -2.11 12.36
CA ILE A 66 5.98 -3.41 11.71
C ILE A 66 4.51 -3.77 11.45
N PRO A 67 3.58 -3.62 12.41
CA PRO A 67 2.15 -3.83 12.12
C PRO A 67 1.62 -2.93 11.02
N ALA A 68 2.00 -1.65 11.00
CA ALA A 68 1.57 -0.70 9.99
C ALA A 68 2.15 -1.06 8.61
N PHE A 69 3.41 -1.47 8.57
CA PHE A 69 4.07 -1.91 7.35
C PHE A 69 3.40 -3.16 6.80
N THR A 70 3.02 -4.09 7.67
CA THR A 70 2.28 -5.30 7.29
C THR A 70 0.96 -4.94 6.63
N LEU A 71 0.23 -3.97 7.19
CA LEU A 71 -1.03 -3.51 6.63
C LEU A 71 -0.82 -2.89 5.25
N TRP A 72 0.24 -2.11 5.08
CA TRP A 72 0.59 -1.50 3.81
C TRP A 72 0.91 -2.56 2.74
N ILE A 73 1.71 -3.56 3.07
CA ILE A 73 2.05 -4.65 2.15
C ILE A 73 0.80 -5.47 1.80
N PHE A 74 -0.08 -5.72 2.77
CA PHE A 74 -1.36 -6.39 2.53
C PHE A 74 -2.20 -5.62 1.53
N ASN A 75 -2.25 -4.30 1.67
CA ASN A 75 -2.96 -3.43 0.74
C ASN A 75 -2.38 -3.54 -0.69
N TRP A 76 -1.06 -3.54 -0.81
CA TRP A 76 -0.39 -3.72 -2.09
C TRP A 76 -0.71 -5.08 -2.71
N HIS A 77 -0.73 -6.12 -1.90
CA HIS A 77 -1.08 -7.46 -2.37
C HIS A 77 -2.51 -7.48 -2.93
N LEU A 78 -3.45 -6.87 -2.22
CA LEU A 78 -4.83 -6.74 -2.69
C LEU A 78 -4.89 -5.98 -4.02
N PHE A 79 -4.09 -4.93 -4.16
CA PHE A 79 -4.03 -4.15 -5.40
C PHE A 79 -3.72 -5.03 -6.61
N THR A 80 -2.87 -6.05 -6.46
CA THR A 80 -2.50 -6.93 -7.57
C THR A 80 -3.67 -7.70 -8.15
N TYR A 81 -4.73 -7.92 -7.37
CA TYR A 81 -5.90 -8.68 -7.82
C TYR A 81 -6.86 -7.87 -8.67
N TYR A 82 -6.81 -6.55 -8.58
CA TYR A 82 -7.67 -5.70 -9.40
C TYR A 82 -6.89 -4.74 -10.31
N ALA A 83 -5.57 -4.81 -10.32
CA ALA A 83 -4.73 -3.93 -11.13
C ALA A 83 -5.08 -4.03 -12.62
N ALA A 84 -5.31 -5.25 -13.12
CA ALA A 84 -5.66 -5.47 -14.51
C ALA A 84 -7.04 -4.90 -14.88
N LYS A 85 -7.93 -4.79 -13.90
CA LYS A 85 -9.27 -4.21 -14.11
C LYS A 85 -9.20 -2.68 -14.19
N ILE A 86 -8.23 -2.09 -13.50
CA ILE A 86 -8.03 -0.64 -13.51
C ILE A 86 -7.22 -0.24 -14.75
N ASN A 87 -6.15 -0.97 -15.04
CA ASN A 87 -5.25 -0.67 -16.13
C ASN A 87 -5.12 -1.88 -17.05
N LYS A 88 -5.80 -1.84 -18.20
CA LYS A 88 -5.81 -2.93 -19.18
C LYS A 88 -4.45 -3.19 -19.80
N ASN A 89 -3.53 -2.23 -19.72
CA ASN A 89 -2.19 -2.34 -20.27
C ASN A 89 -1.21 -3.05 -19.35
N THR A 90 -1.64 -3.38 -18.13
CA THR A 90 -0.78 -4.10 -17.18
C THR A 90 -0.60 -5.54 -17.65
N GLY A 91 0.65 -5.94 -17.90
CA GLY A 91 0.96 -7.28 -18.37
C GLY A 91 0.72 -8.36 -17.32
N ARG A 92 0.30 -9.54 -17.78
CA ARG A 92 0.04 -10.67 -16.88
C ARG A 92 1.29 -11.07 -16.08
N THR A 93 2.45 -11.09 -16.73
CA THR A 93 3.71 -11.43 -16.07
C THR A 93 4.02 -10.46 -14.94
N MET A 94 3.78 -9.17 -15.15
CA MET A 94 4.00 -8.14 -14.14
C MET A 94 3.08 -8.35 -12.93
N ILE A 95 1.82 -8.68 -13.17
CA ILE A 95 0.85 -8.94 -12.10
C ILE A 95 1.28 -10.14 -11.27
N ILE A 96 1.70 -11.23 -11.93
CA ILE A 96 2.16 -12.44 -11.25
C ILE A 96 3.40 -12.13 -10.41
N ALA A 97 4.36 -11.38 -10.98
CA ALA A 97 5.58 -10.99 -10.26
C ALA A 97 5.24 -10.17 -9.02
N MET A 98 4.33 -9.20 -9.15
CA MET A 98 3.90 -8.37 -8.02
C MET A 98 3.22 -9.20 -6.94
N ARG A 99 2.37 -10.16 -7.31
CA ARG A 99 1.72 -11.06 -6.36
C ARG A 99 2.73 -11.89 -5.58
N VAL A 100 3.72 -12.45 -6.26
CA VAL A 100 4.76 -13.25 -5.62
C VAL A 100 5.57 -12.39 -4.66
N ILE A 101 6.03 -11.24 -5.11
CA ILE A 101 6.86 -10.34 -4.29
C ILE A 101 6.11 -9.87 -3.05
N THR A 102 4.89 -9.35 -3.24
CA THR A 102 4.10 -8.83 -2.12
C THR A 102 3.65 -9.96 -1.18
N GLY A 103 3.35 -11.14 -1.73
CA GLY A 103 2.99 -12.30 -0.93
C GLY A 103 4.13 -12.75 -0.03
N LEU A 104 5.35 -12.83 -0.57
CA LEU A 104 6.53 -13.20 0.22
C LEU A 104 6.83 -12.16 1.30
N LEU A 105 6.73 -10.87 0.97
CA LEU A 105 6.92 -9.80 1.93
C LEU A 105 5.87 -9.85 3.03
N LEU A 106 4.63 -10.15 2.68
CA LEU A 106 3.55 -10.26 3.66
C LEU A 106 3.78 -11.43 4.61
N LEU A 107 4.22 -12.58 4.08
CA LEU A 107 4.55 -13.74 4.92
C LEU A 107 5.70 -13.42 5.87
N GLY A 108 6.72 -12.72 5.39
CA GLY A 108 7.82 -12.27 6.22
C GLY A 108 7.37 -11.34 7.34
N CYS A 109 6.48 -10.40 7.02
CA CYS A 109 5.92 -9.48 8.02
C CYS A 109 5.11 -10.24 9.08
N ILE A 110 4.28 -11.19 8.64
CA ILE A 110 3.48 -12.02 9.56
C ILE A 110 4.39 -12.83 10.48
N TYR A 111 5.46 -13.40 9.92
CA TYR A 111 6.43 -14.15 10.70
C TYR A 111 7.07 -13.29 11.79
N VAL A 112 7.48 -12.07 11.44
CA VAL A 112 8.05 -11.13 12.40
C VAL A 112 7.05 -10.77 13.49
N LEU A 113 5.79 -10.56 13.13
CA LEU A 113 4.73 -10.24 14.10
C LEU A 113 4.45 -11.41 15.05
N ALA A 114 4.60 -12.65 14.56
CA ALA A 114 4.34 -13.85 15.36
C ALA A 114 5.47 -14.16 16.34
N LEU A 115 6.66 -13.62 16.12
CA LEU A 115 7.77 -13.78 17.04
C LEU A 115 7.55 -12.97 18.31
#